data_40b7c426a4ffa5a492700c44d9e872f3
#
_entry.id   40b7c426a4ffa5a492700c44d9e872f3
#
_cell.length_a   1.000
_cell.length_b   1.000
_cell.length_c   1.000
_cell.angle_alpha   90.00
_cell.angle_beta   90.00
_cell.angle_gamma   90.00
#
_symmetry.space_group_name_H-M   'P 1'
#
loop_
_entity.id
_entity.type
_entity.pdbx_description
1 polymer ?
#
loop_
_entity_poly.entity_id
_entity_poly.type
_entity_poly.pdbx_seq_one_letter_code
_entity_poly.pdbx_strand_id
1 'polypeptide(L)'
;MCSSDLEMLRQGTTTFECKSGYGLTVPDEARGLALAAEVTPEVTYLGAHVVPPEFAADPAGYVDLVCGPMLDACAPAARWVDVFCEDGAFGADEAAAVLAAGQAAGLHARVHANHLGPGPGVRVAAEAGAASADHCTFLTDDDVDALASTPVVATLLPGVEFSCRQPFPQARRLLDAGAVVALATDCNPGSSFTSSMPFCIALAVREMGMTTEEAVWAATAGGARALRRTDIGHLGVGARADLILLDAPSHTYLAYRPGVPQIAAVWQAGNLVAGAVP
;
A
#
# COMPACT_ATOMS: atom_id res chain seq x y z
N MET A 1 9.04 -16.97 8.93
CA MET A 1 8.26 -15.76 9.27
C MET A 1 9.24 -14.61 9.47
N CYS A 2 9.04 -13.51 8.79
CA CYS A 2 9.82 -12.29 9.00
C CYS A 2 9.39 -11.65 10.32
N SER A 3 10.25 -10.94 11.06
CA SER A 3 9.87 -10.32 12.33
C SER A 3 8.80 -9.23 12.16
N SER A 4 8.77 -8.57 11.00
CA SER A 4 7.86 -7.45 10.71
C SER A 4 6.39 -7.87 10.56
N ASP A 5 6.08 -9.07 10.03
CA ASP A 5 4.70 -9.58 9.94
C ASP A 5 4.11 -9.85 11.32
N LEU A 6 4.92 -10.41 12.25
CA LEU A 6 4.51 -10.60 13.64
C LEU A 6 4.38 -9.27 14.41
N GLU A 7 5.22 -8.29 14.10
CA GLU A 7 5.13 -6.95 14.67
C GLU A 7 3.85 -6.25 14.20
N MET A 8 3.53 -6.29 12.90
CA MET A 8 2.29 -5.77 12.34
C MET A 8 1.07 -6.40 12.99
N LEU A 9 1.07 -7.75 13.12
CA LEU A 9 -0.02 -8.49 13.73
C LEU A 9 -0.25 -8.05 15.18
N ARG A 10 0.81 -7.94 15.98
CA ARG A 10 0.73 -7.47 17.38
C ARG A 10 0.23 -6.03 17.51
N GLN A 11 0.36 -5.24 16.46
CA GLN A 11 -0.12 -3.87 16.38
C GLN A 11 -1.49 -3.73 15.66
N GLY A 12 -2.18 -4.86 15.44
CA GLY A 12 -3.56 -4.89 14.99
C GLY A 12 -3.76 -5.04 13.48
N THR A 13 -2.69 -5.20 12.69
CA THR A 13 -2.80 -5.45 11.25
C THR A 13 -3.05 -6.92 10.99
N THR A 14 -4.24 -7.27 10.51
CA THR A 14 -4.69 -8.66 10.27
C THR A 14 -4.62 -9.06 8.80
N THR A 15 -4.51 -8.09 7.89
CA THR A 15 -4.32 -8.30 6.45
C THR A 15 -3.37 -7.24 5.94
N PHE A 16 -2.37 -7.66 5.19
CA PHE A 16 -1.38 -6.78 4.57
C PHE A 16 -1.01 -7.28 3.18
N GLU A 17 -0.59 -6.37 2.35
CA GLU A 17 0.04 -6.62 1.06
C GLU A 17 1.56 -6.72 1.24
N CYS A 18 2.19 -7.61 0.48
CA CYS A 18 3.64 -7.71 0.42
C CYS A 18 4.11 -7.58 -1.03
N LYS A 19 5.02 -6.64 -1.29
CA LYS A 19 5.56 -6.35 -2.62
C LYS A 19 6.95 -6.96 -2.77
N SER A 20 7.29 -7.41 -3.99
CA SER A 20 8.67 -7.62 -4.43
C SER A 20 9.36 -6.29 -4.77
N GLY A 21 10.34 -6.26 -5.63
CA GLY A 21 10.93 -5.02 -6.17
C GLY A 21 12.33 -4.71 -5.71
N TYR A 22 12.95 -5.57 -4.91
CA TYR A 22 14.34 -5.46 -4.51
C TYR A 22 15.26 -6.49 -5.18
N GLY A 23 14.69 -7.51 -5.83
CA GLY A 23 15.45 -8.57 -6.51
C GLY A 23 16.01 -8.09 -7.85
N LEU A 24 15.20 -7.39 -8.64
CA LEU A 24 15.51 -6.79 -9.95
C LEU A 24 16.06 -7.78 -10.99
N THR A 25 16.03 -9.07 -10.68
CA THR A 25 16.36 -10.18 -11.58
C THR A 25 15.20 -11.19 -11.59
N VAL A 26 15.06 -11.97 -12.67
CA VAL A 26 14.00 -12.99 -12.75
C VAL A 26 14.00 -13.95 -11.56
N PRO A 27 15.14 -14.58 -11.18
CA PRO A 27 15.14 -15.53 -10.07
C PRO A 27 14.91 -14.89 -8.70
N ASP A 28 15.40 -13.67 -8.47
CA ASP A 28 15.30 -13.03 -7.15
C ASP A 28 13.92 -12.43 -6.93
N GLU A 29 13.28 -11.83 -7.96
CA GLU A 29 11.89 -11.38 -7.90
C GLU A 29 10.93 -12.57 -7.67
N ALA A 30 11.07 -13.65 -8.45
CA ALA A 30 10.25 -14.85 -8.26
C ALA A 30 10.43 -15.47 -6.87
N ARG A 31 11.66 -15.51 -6.36
CA ARG A 31 11.96 -15.98 -4.99
C ARG A 31 11.33 -15.07 -3.93
N GLY A 32 11.42 -13.73 -4.11
CA GLY A 32 10.80 -12.75 -3.21
C GLY A 32 9.29 -12.96 -3.11
N LEU A 33 8.62 -13.13 -4.24
CA LEU A 33 7.17 -13.38 -4.28
C LEU A 33 6.79 -14.72 -3.65
N ALA A 34 7.57 -15.78 -3.88
CA ALA A 34 7.34 -17.07 -3.26
C ALA A 34 7.39 -16.99 -1.73
N LEU A 35 8.35 -16.25 -1.18
CA LEU A 35 8.45 -16.00 0.26
C LEU A 35 7.30 -15.13 0.78
N ALA A 36 6.89 -14.10 0.04
CA ALA A 36 5.75 -13.27 0.39
C ALA A 36 4.45 -14.09 0.45
N ALA A 37 4.25 -15.03 -0.47
CA ALA A 37 3.08 -15.90 -0.52
C ALA A 37 2.95 -16.85 0.70
N GLU A 38 4.04 -17.09 1.45
CA GLU A 38 3.99 -17.87 2.69
C GLU A 38 3.27 -17.12 3.83
N VAL A 39 3.23 -15.78 3.77
CA VAL A 39 2.74 -14.93 4.87
C VAL A 39 1.47 -14.14 4.53
N THR A 40 1.18 -13.92 3.25
CA THR A 40 -0.04 -13.23 2.81
C THR A 40 -0.49 -13.69 1.42
N PRO A 41 -1.81 -13.73 1.14
CA PRO A 41 -2.31 -13.93 -0.22
C PRO A 41 -2.30 -12.65 -1.08
N GLU A 42 -2.03 -11.50 -0.48
CA GLU A 42 -2.00 -10.20 -1.17
C GLU A 42 -0.56 -9.88 -1.61
N VAL A 43 -0.09 -10.62 -2.62
CA VAL A 43 1.29 -10.54 -3.13
C VAL A 43 1.34 -9.69 -4.39
N THR A 44 2.28 -8.75 -4.43
CA THR A 44 2.44 -7.77 -5.51
C THR A 44 3.78 -7.92 -6.21
N TYR A 45 3.72 -8.15 -7.51
CA TYR A 45 4.88 -8.09 -8.39
C TYR A 45 5.24 -6.63 -8.69
N LEU A 46 6.40 -6.18 -8.22
CA LEU A 46 6.95 -4.84 -8.42
C LEU A 46 8.32 -4.91 -9.12
N GLY A 47 8.43 -5.65 -10.22
CA GLY A 47 9.67 -5.69 -11.03
C GLY A 47 10.06 -4.31 -11.59
N ALA A 48 9.08 -3.47 -11.86
CA ALA A 48 9.27 -2.07 -12.27
C ALA A 48 9.43 -1.12 -11.06
N HIS A 49 10.36 -1.41 -10.15
CA HIS A 49 10.68 -0.55 -9.00
C HIS A 49 11.75 0.47 -9.36
N VAL A 50 12.90 0.00 -9.85
CA VAL A 50 13.97 0.84 -10.38
C VAL A 50 14.68 0.09 -11.50
N VAL A 51 15.32 0.81 -12.43
CA VAL A 51 16.19 0.21 -13.43
C VAL A 51 17.54 -0.14 -12.75
N PRO A 52 17.96 -1.41 -12.73
CA PRO A 52 19.20 -1.77 -12.08
C PRO A 52 20.41 -1.29 -12.90
N PRO A 53 21.58 -1.12 -12.25
CA PRO A 53 22.80 -0.59 -12.92
C PRO A 53 23.20 -1.36 -14.18
N GLU A 54 22.93 -2.66 -14.24
CA GLU A 54 23.24 -3.52 -15.38
C GLU A 54 22.45 -3.13 -16.64
N PHE A 55 21.30 -2.49 -16.46
CA PHE A 55 20.45 -1.98 -17.53
C PHE A 55 20.52 -0.46 -17.69
N ALA A 56 21.44 0.24 -17.03
CA ALA A 56 21.55 1.71 -17.13
C ALA A 56 21.78 2.22 -18.56
N ALA A 57 22.40 1.42 -19.43
CA ALA A 57 22.61 1.72 -20.84
C ALA A 57 21.45 1.27 -21.75
N ASP A 58 20.53 0.47 -21.25
CA ASP A 58 19.38 -0.09 -21.98
C ASP A 58 18.14 -0.22 -21.06
N PRO A 59 17.55 0.90 -20.60
CA PRO A 59 16.35 0.88 -19.78
C PRO A 59 15.15 0.20 -20.48
N ALA A 60 15.03 0.36 -21.80
CA ALA A 60 13.97 -0.28 -22.57
C ALA A 60 14.08 -1.81 -22.53
N GLY A 61 15.28 -2.36 -22.63
CA GLY A 61 15.51 -3.80 -22.46
C GLY A 61 15.13 -4.30 -21.05
N TYR A 62 15.25 -3.44 -20.02
CA TYR A 62 14.74 -3.78 -18.69
C TYR A 62 13.21 -3.81 -18.65
N VAL A 63 12.54 -2.85 -19.28
CA VAL A 63 11.05 -2.88 -19.39
C VAL A 63 10.58 -4.13 -20.12
N ASP A 64 11.27 -4.52 -21.21
CA ASP A 64 10.96 -5.78 -21.92
C ASP A 64 11.15 -7.01 -21.03
N LEU A 65 12.20 -7.04 -20.20
CA LEU A 65 12.43 -8.09 -19.21
C LEU A 65 11.30 -8.15 -18.18
N VAL A 66 10.89 -7.01 -17.64
CA VAL A 66 9.83 -6.87 -16.64
C VAL A 66 8.48 -7.27 -17.21
N CYS A 67 8.16 -6.88 -18.45
CA CYS A 67 6.89 -7.19 -19.11
C CYS A 67 6.82 -8.62 -19.67
N GLY A 68 7.95 -9.30 -19.82
CA GLY A 68 8.07 -10.62 -20.42
C GLY A 68 8.58 -11.69 -19.44
N PRO A 69 9.84 -12.15 -19.56
CA PRO A 69 10.34 -13.31 -18.81
C PRO A 69 10.22 -13.18 -17.29
N MET A 70 10.35 -11.96 -16.74
CA MET A 70 10.21 -11.74 -15.30
C MET A 70 8.74 -11.85 -14.87
N LEU A 71 7.82 -11.26 -15.63
CA LEU A 71 6.37 -11.40 -15.39
C LEU A 71 5.93 -12.86 -15.46
N ASP A 72 6.38 -13.60 -16.50
CA ASP A 72 6.04 -15.01 -16.67
C ASP A 72 6.45 -15.86 -15.45
N ALA A 73 7.60 -15.57 -14.86
CA ALA A 73 8.10 -16.26 -13.67
C ALA A 73 7.36 -15.84 -12.39
N CYS A 74 6.91 -14.59 -12.30
CA CYS A 74 6.37 -13.96 -11.10
C CYS A 74 4.84 -14.04 -10.99
N ALA A 75 4.12 -13.93 -12.12
CA ALA A 75 2.66 -13.88 -12.15
C ALA A 75 1.95 -15.05 -11.45
N PRO A 76 2.44 -16.30 -11.50
CA PRO A 76 1.78 -17.41 -10.80
C PRO A 76 1.70 -17.24 -9.27
N ALA A 77 2.60 -16.46 -8.66
CA ALA A 77 2.62 -16.21 -7.22
C ALA A 77 1.99 -14.86 -6.84
N ALA A 78 1.75 -13.99 -7.82
CA ALA A 78 1.27 -12.63 -7.61
C ALA A 78 -0.25 -12.52 -7.81
N ARG A 79 -0.87 -11.60 -7.08
CA ARG A 79 -2.24 -11.14 -7.31
C ARG A 79 -2.26 -9.77 -7.98
N TRP A 80 -1.21 -8.99 -7.79
CA TRP A 80 -1.11 -7.60 -8.18
C TRP A 80 0.16 -7.36 -9.00
N VAL A 81 0.09 -6.38 -9.90
CA VAL A 81 1.23 -5.77 -10.57
C VAL A 81 1.32 -4.30 -10.17
N ASP A 82 2.52 -3.81 -9.93
CA ASP A 82 2.79 -2.44 -9.50
C ASP A 82 3.97 -1.86 -10.28
N VAL A 83 4.01 -0.54 -10.37
CA VAL A 83 5.09 0.21 -11.01
C VAL A 83 5.39 1.51 -10.26
N PHE A 84 6.66 1.84 -10.12
CA PHE A 84 7.11 3.11 -9.57
C PHE A 84 7.14 4.17 -10.67
N CYS A 85 6.01 4.87 -10.85
CA CYS A 85 5.81 5.89 -11.90
C CYS A 85 6.27 7.26 -11.41
N GLU A 86 7.58 7.51 -11.48
CA GLU A 86 8.23 8.71 -10.95
C GLU A 86 9.39 9.16 -11.84
N ASP A 87 9.74 10.43 -11.73
CA ASP A 87 10.95 10.96 -12.37
C ASP A 87 12.20 10.22 -11.87
N GLY A 88 12.99 9.71 -12.81
CA GLY A 88 14.19 8.92 -12.50
C GLY A 88 13.93 7.42 -12.28
N ALA A 89 12.67 6.97 -12.38
CA ALA A 89 12.29 5.57 -12.38
C ALA A 89 11.59 5.20 -13.70
N PHE A 90 10.27 5.09 -13.73
CA PHE A 90 9.52 4.73 -14.95
C PHE A 90 8.58 5.87 -15.37
N GLY A 91 8.63 6.24 -16.64
CA GLY A 91 7.74 7.23 -17.25
C GLY A 91 6.31 6.67 -17.48
N ALA A 92 5.40 7.55 -17.91
CA ALA A 92 4.00 7.21 -18.11
C ALA A 92 3.78 6.04 -19.09
N ASP A 93 4.48 6.06 -20.24
CA ASP A 93 4.33 5.04 -21.27
C ASP A 93 4.88 3.68 -20.82
N GLU A 94 6.00 3.67 -20.12
CA GLU A 94 6.61 2.48 -19.53
C GLU A 94 5.71 1.90 -18.43
N ALA A 95 5.20 2.76 -17.56
CA ALA A 95 4.26 2.36 -16.51
C ALA A 95 2.98 1.76 -17.08
N ALA A 96 2.41 2.39 -18.12
CA ALA A 96 1.24 1.87 -18.81
C ALA A 96 1.51 0.50 -19.45
N ALA A 97 2.70 0.30 -20.05
CA ALA A 97 3.10 -0.97 -20.65
C ALA A 97 3.21 -2.09 -19.59
N VAL A 98 3.87 -1.81 -18.46
CA VAL A 98 4.02 -2.76 -17.34
C VAL A 98 2.65 -3.17 -16.78
N LEU A 99 1.77 -2.20 -16.54
CA LEU A 99 0.43 -2.49 -16.02
C LEU A 99 -0.40 -3.29 -17.02
N ALA A 100 -0.35 -2.94 -18.31
CA ALA A 100 -1.07 -3.66 -19.35
C ALA A 100 -0.59 -5.13 -19.48
N ALA A 101 0.72 -5.37 -19.41
CA ALA A 101 1.30 -6.70 -19.42
C ALA A 101 0.83 -7.53 -18.20
N GLY A 102 0.89 -6.95 -17.00
CA GLY A 102 0.41 -7.60 -15.79
C GLY A 102 -1.08 -7.91 -15.82
N GLN A 103 -1.91 -6.99 -16.31
CA GLN A 103 -3.35 -7.21 -16.48
C GLN A 103 -3.66 -8.30 -17.51
N ALA A 104 -2.89 -8.36 -18.60
CA ALA A 104 -3.00 -9.44 -19.59
C ALA A 104 -2.64 -10.82 -18.99
N ALA A 105 -1.74 -10.84 -18.00
CA ALA A 105 -1.41 -12.03 -17.20
C ALA A 105 -2.42 -12.33 -16.09
N GLY A 106 -3.51 -11.54 -15.95
CA GLY A 106 -4.58 -11.74 -14.97
C GLY A 106 -4.34 -11.03 -13.61
N LEU A 107 -3.33 -10.20 -13.49
CA LEU A 107 -3.03 -9.44 -12.28
C LEU A 107 -3.87 -8.14 -12.20
N HIS A 108 -4.11 -7.65 -11.00
CA HIS A 108 -4.72 -6.34 -10.78
C HIS A 108 -3.64 -5.26 -10.65
N ALA A 109 -3.90 -4.06 -11.21
CA ALA A 109 -2.95 -2.96 -11.23
C ALA A 109 -2.93 -2.15 -9.93
N ARG A 110 -1.75 -1.65 -9.55
CA ARG A 110 -1.44 -0.62 -8.56
C ARG A 110 -0.38 0.31 -9.13
N VAL A 111 -0.21 1.50 -8.55
CA VAL A 111 0.82 2.45 -9.00
C VAL A 111 1.39 3.19 -7.80
N HIS A 112 2.73 3.23 -7.65
CA HIS A 112 3.38 4.25 -6.83
C HIS A 112 3.33 5.56 -7.62
N ALA A 113 2.67 6.57 -7.06
CA ALA A 113 2.28 7.77 -7.79
C ALA A 113 2.55 9.05 -7.01
N ASN A 114 3.19 10.03 -7.67
CA ASN A 114 3.36 11.38 -7.16
C ASN A 114 4.00 11.44 -5.77
N HIS A 115 5.00 10.58 -5.54
CA HIS A 115 5.73 10.47 -4.27
C HIS A 115 6.89 11.48 -4.17
N LEU A 116 7.65 11.65 -5.26
CA LEU A 116 8.85 12.50 -5.28
C LEU A 116 8.56 13.90 -5.83
N GLY A 117 7.46 14.05 -6.55
CA GLY A 117 7.02 15.30 -7.15
C GLY A 117 5.67 15.15 -7.87
N PRO A 118 5.09 16.24 -8.40
CA PRO A 118 3.96 16.14 -9.33
C PRO A 118 4.37 15.33 -10.56
N GLY A 119 3.57 14.32 -10.92
CA GLY A 119 3.90 13.38 -11.99
C GLY A 119 2.67 12.78 -12.66
N PRO A 120 2.85 11.88 -13.63
CA PRO A 120 1.74 11.26 -14.35
C PRO A 120 1.10 10.07 -13.62
N GLY A 121 1.63 9.64 -12.47
CA GLY A 121 1.31 8.37 -11.82
C GLY A 121 -0.19 8.22 -11.49
N VAL A 122 -0.84 9.25 -10.98
CA VAL A 122 -2.29 9.23 -10.68
C VAL A 122 -3.11 9.06 -11.96
N ARG A 123 -2.75 9.76 -13.04
CA ARG A 123 -3.43 9.62 -14.32
C ARG A 123 -3.25 8.21 -14.90
N VAL A 124 -2.05 7.67 -14.85
CA VAL A 124 -1.76 6.28 -15.28
C VAL A 124 -2.60 5.30 -14.46
N ALA A 125 -2.70 5.49 -13.14
CA ALA A 125 -3.54 4.64 -12.27
C ALA A 125 -5.02 4.72 -12.67
N ALA A 126 -5.53 5.92 -12.96
CA ALA A 126 -6.92 6.13 -13.39
C ALA A 126 -7.21 5.47 -14.74
N GLU A 127 -6.35 5.66 -15.74
CA GLU A 127 -6.47 5.08 -17.09
C GLU A 127 -6.36 3.55 -17.08
N ALA A 128 -5.49 2.99 -16.26
CA ALA A 128 -5.34 1.55 -16.09
C ALA A 128 -6.46 0.90 -15.24
N GLY A 129 -7.36 1.69 -14.63
CA GLY A 129 -8.33 1.19 -13.68
C GLY A 129 -7.69 0.50 -12.47
N ALA A 130 -6.58 1.04 -11.98
CA ALA A 130 -5.83 0.49 -10.87
C ALA A 130 -6.68 0.40 -9.60
N ALA A 131 -6.30 -0.49 -8.68
CA ALA A 131 -6.96 -0.61 -7.38
C ALA A 131 -6.56 0.55 -6.46
N SER A 132 -5.31 0.97 -6.53
CA SER A 132 -4.79 2.10 -5.76
C SER A 132 -3.73 2.90 -6.52
N ALA A 133 -3.61 4.17 -6.13
CA ALA A 133 -2.45 5.02 -6.34
C ALA A 133 -1.83 5.25 -4.95
N ASP A 134 -0.61 4.79 -4.78
CA ASP A 134 0.07 4.77 -3.49
C ASP A 134 0.98 6.00 -3.36
N HIS A 135 1.20 6.53 -2.17
CA HIS A 135 1.83 7.80 -1.77
C HIS A 135 0.96 9.03 -1.98
N CYS A 136 0.74 9.50 -3.21
CA CYS A 136 -0.09 10.68 -3.49
C CYS A 136 0.35 11.93 -2.71
N THR A 137 1.66 12.13 -2.52
CA THR A 137 2.23 13.22 -1.71
C THR A 137 2.11 14.57 -2.43
N PHE A 138 2.39 14.59 -3.76
CA PHE A 138 2.41 15.80 -4.57
C PHE A 138 1.31 15.81 -5.62
N LEU A 139 0.07 16.10 -5.20
CA LEU A 139 -1.12 16.10 -6.07
C LEU A 139 -1.43 17.48 -6.64
N THR A 140 -1.74 17.53 -7.92
CA THR A 140 -2.37 18.67 -8.60
C THR A 140 -3.89 18.67 -8.36
N ASP A 141 -4.60 19.70 -8.83
CA ASP A 141 -6.08 19.71 -8.80
C ASP A 141 -6.66 18.61 -9.69
N ASP A 142 -6.08 18.42 -10.88
CA ASP A 142 -6.50 17.38 -11.82
C ASP A 142 -6.34 15.97 -11.25
N ASP A 143 -5.27 15.73 -10.45
CA ASP A 143 -5.06 14.44 -9.78
C ASP A 143 -6.14 14.17 -8.73
N VAL A 144 -6.51 15.20 -7.95
CA VAL A 144 -7.58 15.08 -6.95
C VAL A 144 -8.94 14.80 -7.63
N ASP A 145 -9.24 15.50 -8.73
CA ASP A 145 -10.47 15.28 -9.50
C ASP A 145 -10.48 13.87 -10.13
N ALA A 146 -9.33 13.38 -10.62
CA ALA A 146 -9.20 12.02 -11.14
C ALA A 146 -9.46 10.96 -10.05
N LEU A 147 -8.88 11.12 -8.86
CA LEU A 147 -9.09 10.21 -7.73
C LEU A 147 -10.54 10.27 -7.20
N ALA A 148 -11.15 11.44 -7.21
CA ALA A 148 -12.55 11.61 -6.77
C ALA A 148 -13.56 11.02 -7.76
N SER A 149 -13.24 11.00 -9.07
CA SER A 149 -14.14 10.55 -10.14
C SER A 149 -13.94 9.08 -10.55
N THR A 150 -12.95 8.39 -10.01
CA THR A 150 -12.64 7.00 -10.34
C THR A 150 -12.70 6.10 -9.10
N PRO A 151 -12.76 4.77 -9.25
CA PRO A 151 -12.72 3.84 -8.11
C PRO A 151 -11.30 3.63 -7.55
N VAL A 152 -10.30 4.35 -8.05
CA VAL A 152 -8.90 4.25 -7.57
C VAL A 152 -8.82 4.77 -6.13
N VAL A 153 -8.23 3.98 -5.25
CA VAL A 153 -8.03 4.37 -3.84
C VAL A 153 -6.71 5.12 -3.70
N ALA A 154 -6.74 6.31 -3.10
CA ALA A 154 -5.52 7.01 -2.71
C ALA A 154 -4.98 6.38 -1.41
N THR A 155 -3.91 5.59 -1.51
CA THR A 155 -3.27 4.95 -0.35
C THR A 155 -2.14 5.84 0.16
N LEU A 156 -2.36 6.49 1.29
CA LEU A 156 -1.41 7.43 1.88
C LEU A 156 -0.49 6.71 2.87
N LEU A 157 0.78 7.08 2.88
CA LEU A 157 1.86 6.35 3.55
C LEU A 157 2.62 7.25 4.55
N PRO A 158 1.94 7.82 5.58
CA PRO A 158 2.50 8.91 6.40
C PRO A 158 3.78 8.55 7.16
N GLY A 159 4.10 7.26 7.29
CA GLY A 159 5.39 6.80 7.82
C GLY A 159 6.57 7.15 6.94
N VAL A 160 6.36 7.26 5.62
CA VAL A 160 7.37 7.65 4.62
C VAL A 160 7.70 9.13 4.78
N GLU A 161 6.69 9.99 4.75
CA GLU A 161 6.88 11.45 4.90
C GLU A 161 7.54 11.78 6.22
N PHE A 162 7.13 11.11 7.30
CA PHE A 162 7.78 11.26 8.60
C PHE A 162 9.26 10.88 8.57
N SER A 163 9.59 9.73 8.00
CA SER A 163 10.97 9.20 7.99
C SER A 163 11.88 9.99 7.05
N CYS A 164 11.37 10.36 5.88
CA CYS A 164 12.11 11.09 4.84
C CYS A 164 12.05 12.61 5.00
N ARG A 165 11.30 13.13 5.99
CA ARG A 165 11.07 14.57 6.23
C ARG A 165 10.50 15.28 4.99
N GLN A 166 9.56 14.63 4.33
CA GLN A 166 8.81 15.18 3.22
C GLN A 166 7.53 15.88 3.70
N PRO A 167 6.90 16.73 2.87
CA PRO A 167 5.56 17.22 3.12
C PRO A 167 4.57 16.05 3.21
N PHE A 168 3.59 16.15 4.12
CA PHE A 168 2.53 15.15 4.20
C PHE A 168 1.49 15.34 3.09
N PRO A 169 0.89 14.24 2.57
CA PRO A 169 -0.21 14.31 1.63
C PRO A 169 -1.40 15.10 2.19
N GLN A 170 -2.10 15.83 1.33
CA GLN A 170 -3.26 16.63 1.72
C GLN A 170 -4.53 15.77 1.81
N ALA A 171 -4.62 14.85 2.79
CA ALA A 171 -5.74 13.94 2.92
C ALA A 171 -7.09 14.67 3.04
N ARG A 172 -7.15 15.81 3.74
CA ARG A 172 -8.39 16.60 3.86
C ARG A 172 -8.93 17.00 2.50
N ARG A 173 -8.07 17.44 1.58
CA ARG A 173 -8.45 17.82 0.22
C ARG A 173 -9.03 16.64 -0.57
N LEU A 174 -8.45 15.46 -0.46
CA LEU A 174 -8.95 14.22 -1.09
C LEU A 174 -10.31 13.83 -0.54
N LEU A 175 -10.47 13.84 0.78
CA LEU A 175 -11.73 13.48 1.45
C LEU A 175 -12.85 14.47 1.13
N ASP A 176 -12.57 15.78 1.13
CA ASP A 176 -13.54 16.82 0.78
C ASP A 176 -13.98 16.74 -0.69
N ALA A 177 -13.11 16.28 -1.58
CA ALA A 177 -13.42 15.99 -2.98
C ALA A 177 -14.21 14.68 -3.18
N GLY A 178 -14.33 13.83 -2.14
CA GLY A 178 -15.04 12.55 -2.20
C GLY A 178 -14.18 11.37 -2.66
N ALA A 179 -12.86 11.53 -2.76
CA ALA A 179 -11.96 10.44 -3.07
C ALA A 179 -11.93 9.40 -1.94
N VAL A 180 -11.74 8.13 -2.29
CA VAL A 180 -11.54 7.05 -1.32
C VAL A 180 -10.09 7.05 -0.86
N VAL A 181 -9.87 7.17 0.46
CA VAL A 181 -8.54 7.20 1.06
C VAL A 181 -8.28 5.93 1.85
N ALA A 182 -7.09 5.36 1.73
CA ALA A 182 -6.57 4.31 2.59
C ALA A 182 -5.28 4.78 3.28
N LEU A 183 -4.92 4.13 4.39
CA LEU A 183 -3.63 4.26 5.06
C LEU A 183 -2.87 2.95 5.01
N ALA A 184 -1.56 3.02 4.80
CA ALA A 184 -0.65 1.90 4.93
C ALA A 184 0.66 2.31 5.60
N THR A 185 1.44 1.35 6.07
CA THR A 185 2.72 1.59 6.76
C THR A 185 3.87 1.76 5.79
N ASP A 186 3.79 1.15 4.61
CA ASP A 186 4.92 1.00 3.69
C ASP A 186 6.18 0.49 4.43
N CYS A 187 5.99 -0.57 5.24
CA CYS A 187 7.03 -1.09 6.12
C CYS A 187 8.21 -1.64 5.33
N ASN A 188 9.20 -0.80 5.11
CA ASN A 188 10.43 -1.14 4.40
C ASN A 188 11.65 -0.45 5.04
N PRO A 189 12.86 -1.02 4.93
CA PRO A 189 14.05 -0.43 5.55
C PRO A 189 14.58 0.82 4.83
N GLY A 190 14.07 1.14 3.63
CA GLY A 190 14.53 2.27 2.82
C GLY A 190 13.91 3.60 3.22
N SER A 191 12.59 3.67 3.31
CA SER A 191 11.86 4.93 3.47
C SER A 191 10.90 4.97 4.68
N SER A 192 10.45 3.80 5.22
CA SER A 192 9.47 3.73 6.29
C SER A 192 9.61 2.46 7.11
N PHE A 193 10.60 2.41 8.01
CA PHE A 193 10.81 1.20 8.80
C PHE A 193 9.93 1.17 10.07
N THR A 194 8.62 1.28 9.84
CA THR A 194 7.60 1.13 10.89
C THR A 194 6.55 0.08 10.50
N SER A 195 6.23 -0.80 11.43
CA SER A 195 5.14 -1.79 11.33
C SER A 195 3.85 -1.29 11.98
N SER A 196 3.84 -0.03 12.49
CA SER A 196 2.78 0.48 13.36
C SER A 196 1.69 1.22 12.60
N MET A 197 0.55 0.57 12.34
CA MET A 197 -0.65 1.25 11.86
C MET A 197 -1.20 2.29 12.86
N PRO A 198 -1.19 2.06 14.19
CA PRO A 198 -1.54 3.12 15.16
C PRO A 198 -0.69 4.40 15.01
N PHE A 199 0.58 4.28 14.68
CA PHE A 199 1.43 5.43 14.41
C PHE A 199 1.02 6.16 13.13
N CYS A 200 0.72 5.43 12.04
CA CYS A 200 0.22 6.01 10.79
C CYS A 200 -1.13 6.73 11.01
N ILE A 201 -2.04 6.17 11.80
CA ILE A 201 -3.31 6.82 12.19
C ILE A 201 -3.03 8.14 12.93
N ALA A 202 -2.10 8.13 13.88
CA ALA A 202 -1.76 9.35 14.63
C ALA A 202 -1.18 10.43 13.72
N LEU A 203 -0.30 10.09 12.77
CA LEU A 203 0.25 11.02 11.80
C LEU A 203 -0.85 11.57 10.86
N ALA A 204 -1.75 10.72 10.38
CA ALA A 204 -2.85 11.13 9.51
C ALA A 204 -3.77 12.16 10.19
N VAL A 205 -4.08 11.98 11.47
CA VAL A 205 -4.87 12.95 12.23
C VAL A 205 -4.08 14.24 12.46
N ARG A 206 -2.81 14.11 12.85
CA ARG A 206 -2.02 15.26 13.28
C ARG A 206 -1.52 16.12 12.12
N GLU A 207 -1.06 15.50 11.05
CA GLU A 207 -0.33 16.17 9.96
C GLU A 207 -1.15 16.28 8.67
N MET A 208 -2.17 15.42 8.48
CA MET A 208 -2.90 15.33 7.22
C MET A 208 -4.36 15.83 7.32
N GLY A 209 -4.76 16.36 8.50
CA GLY A 209 -6.08 16.98 8.72
C GLY A 209 -7.25 15.98 8.73
N MET A 210 -7.01 14.70 8.99
CA MET A 210 -8.06 13.71 9.16
C MET A 210 -8.65 13.75 10.57
N THR A 211 -9.93 13.43 10.71
CA THR A 211 -10.49 13.07 12.02
C THR A 211 -10.01 11.67 12.42
N THR A 212 -10.14 11.30 13.68
CA THR A 212 -9.75 9.95 14.13
C THR A 212 -10.59 8.88 13.45
N GLU A 213 -11.89 9.15 13.26
CA GLU A 213 -12.82 8.24 12.59
C GLU A 213 -12.44 8.02 11.13
N GLU A 214 -12.08 9.07 10.40
CA GLU A 214 -11.60 9.00 9.01
C GLU A 214 -10.29 8.21 8.92
N ALA A 215 -9.35 8.44 9.83
CA ALA A 215 -8.07 7.74 9.85
C ALA A 215 -8.23 6.24 10.19
N VAL A 216 -9.09 5.90 11.14
CA VAL A 216 -9.41 4.49 11.47
C VAL A 216 -10.14 3.84 10.30
N TRP A 217 -11.09 4.53 9.66
CA TRP A 217 -11.78 4.02 8.48
C TRP A 217 -10.78 3.79 7.32
N ALA A 218 -9.87 4.70 7.07
CA ALA A 218 -8.85 4.59 6.03
C ALA A 218 -7.88 3.42 6.29
N ALA A 219 -7.55 3.16 7.57
CA ALA A 219 -6.71 2.03 7.99
C ALA A 219 -7.44 0.67 8.00
N THR A 220 -8.77 0.66 7.85
CA THR A 220 -9.61 -0.56 7.88
C THR A 220 -10.38 -0.74 6.58
N ALA A 221 -11.56 -0.14 6.46
CA ALA A 221 -12.41 -0.24 5.27
C ALA A 221 -11.76 0.38 4.03
N GLY A 222 -10.99 1.47 4.17
CA GLY A 222 -10.20 2.07 3.11
C GLY A 222 -9.14 1.10 2.59
N GLY A 223 -8.36 0.49 3.48
CA GLY A 223 -7.38 -0.56 3.13
C GLY A 223 -8.04 -1.76 2.44
N ALA A 224 -9.20 -2.22 2.94
CA ALA A 224 -9.95 -3.29 2.29
C ALA A 224 -10.35 -2.94 0.86
N ARG A 225 -10.79 -1.69 0.60
CA ARG A 225 -11.12 -1.21 -0.75
C ARG A 225 -9.88 -1.17 -1.65
N ALA A 226 -8.72 -0.73 -1.14
CA ALA A 226 -7.46 -0.78 -1.86
C ALA A 226 -7.06 -2.21 -2.23
N LEU A 227 -7.47 -3.22 -1.46
CA LEU A 227 -7.31 -4.64 -1.75
C LEU A 227 -8.47 -5.24 -2.57
N ARG A 228 -9.46 -4.44 -3.02
CA ARG A 228 -10.68 -4.90 -3.68
C ARG A 228 -11.38 -6.02 -2.92
N ARG A 229 -11.38 -5.92 -1.58
CA ARG A 229 -12.01 -6.88 -0.68
C ARG A 229 -13.22 -6.27 0.02
N THR A 230 -14.24 -7.10 0.18
CA THR A 230 -15.52 -6.72 0.83
C THR A 230 -15.80 -7.55 2.08
N ASP A 231 -14.94 -8.50 2.39
CA ASP A 231 -15.07 -9.44 3.51
C ASP A 231 -14.23 -9.06 4.73
N ILE A 232 -13.43 -7.99 4.64
CA ILE A 232 -12.56 -7.48 5.70
C ILE A 232 -12.72 -5.97 5.89
N GLY A 233 -12.09 -5.42 6.93
CA GLY A 233 -12.08 -3.98 7.21
C GLY A 233 -13.34 -3.45 7.87
N HIS A 234 -14.27 -4.33 8.28
CA HIS A 234 -15.50 -3.97 8.99
C HIS A 234 -15.99 -5.14 9.88
N LEU A 235 -16.88 -4.83 10.84
CA LEU A 235 -17.47 -5.80 11.77
C LEU A 235 -18.92 -6.17 11.39
N GLY A 236 -19.30 -6.00 10.13
CA GLY A 236 -20.64 -6.36 9.63
C GLY A 236 -20.85 -7.87 9.60
N VAL A 237 -22.11 -8.31 9.62
CA VAL A 237 -22.49 -9.73 9.51
C VAL A 237 -21.99 -10.28 8.18
N GLY A 238 -21.30 -11.41 8.22
CA GLY A 238 -20.71 -12.08 7.05
C GLY A 238 -19.25 -11.67 6.77
N ALA A 239 -18.71 -10.65 7.45
CA ALA A 239 -17.30 -10.34 7.37
C ALA A 239 -16.43 -11.41 8.06
N ARG A 240 -15.18 -11.53 7.61
CA ARG A 240 -14.17 -12.32 8.31
C ARG A 240 -13.99 -11.73 9.72
N ALA A 241 -13.99 -12.58 10.73
CA ALA A 241 -13.91 -12.15 12.12
C ALA A 241 -12.48 -11.67 12.49
N ASP A 242 -12.09 -10.55 11.90
CA ASP A 242 -10.86 -9.82 12.19
C ASP A 242 -11.21 -8.62 13.07
N LEU A 243 -10.67 -8.59 14.26
CA LEU A 243 -10.93 -7.50 15.20
C LEU A 243 -9.78 -7.29 16.16
N ILE A 244 -9.68 -6.09 16.68
CA ILE A 244 -8.74 -5.73 17.74
C ILE A 244 -9.49 -5.27 18.99
N LEU A 245 -8.91 -5.55 20.16
CA LEU A 245 -9.30 -4.96 21.42
C LEU A 245 -8.27 -3.92 21.81
N LEU A 246 -8.73 -2.70 22.06
CA LEU A 246 -7.86 -1.61 22.51
C LEU A 246 -7.73 -1.64 24.04
N ASP A 247 -6.52 -1.42 24.54
CA ASP A 247 -6.25 -1.03 25.92
C ASP A 247 -6.43 0.48 26.08
N ALA A 248 -7.63 0.95 25.78
CA ALA A 248 -7.98 2.37 25.77
C ALA A 248 -9.50 2.56 25.87
N PRO A 249 -9.98 3.68 26.44
CA PRO A 249 -11.42 3.95 26.58
C PRO A 249 -12.16 4.12 25.24
N SER A 250 -11.46 4.51 24.18
CA SER A 250 -12.03 4.71 22.85
C SER A 250 -10.96 4.66 21.75
N HIS A 251 -11.37 4.50 20.48
CA HIS A 251 -10.49 4.56 19.31
C HIS A 251 -9.77 5.92 19.15
N THR A 252 -10.29 7.00 19.73
CA THR A 252 -9.67 8.32 19.74
C THR A 252 -8.27 8.29 20.32
N TYR A 253 -8.00 7.36 21.22
CA TYR A 253 -6.69 7.21 21.86
C TYR A 253 -5.59 6.80 20.87
N LEU A 254 -5.91 6.19 19.75
CA LEU A 254 -4.94 5.87 18.70
C LEU A 254 -4.22 7.13 18.19
N ALA A 255 -4.94 8.25 18.08
CA ALA A 255 -4.35 9.54 17.72
C ALA A 255 -3.93 10.39 18.93
N TYR A 256 -4.70 10.31 20.04
CA TYR A 256 -4.47 11.15 21.23
C TYR A 256 -3.23 10.74 22.03
N ARG A 257 -2.90 9.45 22.08
CA ARG A 257 -1.77 8.91 22.87
C ARG A 257 -0.82 8.10 21.98
N PRO A 258 -0.16 8.73 20.98
CA PRO A 258 0.74 8.02 20.06
C PRO A 258 1.99 7.50 20.79
N GLY A 259 2.61 6.46 20.23
CA GLY A 259 3.88 5.92 20.71
C GLY A 259 3.76 5.02 21.95
N VAL A 260 2.55 4.72 22.41
CA VAL A 260 2.29 3.80 23.52
C VAL A 260 1.53 2.58 22.97
N PRO A 261 1.88 1.34 23.35
CA PRO A 261 1.10 0.17 22.98
C PRO A 261 -0.35 0.33 23.43
N GLN A 262 -1.29 0.16 22.50
CA GLN A 262 -2.72 0.34 22.75
C GLN A 262 -3.54 -0.85 22.29
N ILE A 263 -2.90 -1.89 21.75
CA ILE A 263 -3.56 -3.11 21.30
C ILE A 263 -3.44 -4.16 22.39
N ALA A 264 -4.57 -4.53 23.03
CA ALA A 264 -4.62 -5.55 24.07
C ALA A 264 -4.70 -6.96 23.47
N ALA A 265 -5.50 -7.14 22.42
CA ALA A 265 -5.68 -8.43 21.78
C ALA A 265 -6.06 -8.28 20.31
N VAL A 266 -5.70 -9.27 19.50
CA VAL A 266 -5.96 -9.32 18.05
C VAL A 266 -6.55 -10.67 17.69
N TRP A 267 -7.68 -10.67 16.97
CA TRP A 267 -8.28 -11.86 16.35
C TRP A 267 -8.16 -11.77 14.84
N GLN A 268 -7.79 -12.88 14.23
CA GLN A 268 -7.77 -13.06 12.78
C GLN A 268 -8.61 -14.31 12.45
N ALA A 269 -9.62 -14.13 11.60
CA ALA A 269 -10.58 -15.17 11.26
C ALA A 269 -11.20 -15.86 12.48
N GLY A 270 -11.47 -15.08 13.55
CA GLY A 270 -12.06 -15.56 14.80
C GLY A 270 -11.08 -16.19 15.80
N ASN A 271 -9.82 -16.37 15.44
CA ASN A 271 -8.81 -16.94 16.33
C ASN A 271 -8.00 -15.81 17.00
N LEU A 272 -7.80 -15.93 18.32
CA LEU A 272 -6.89 -15.04 19.05
C LEU A 272 -5.45 -15.34 18.61
N VAL A 273 -4.80 -14.36 17.95
CA VAL A 273 -3.48 -14.52 17.34
C VAL A 273 -2.39 -13.69 18.02
N ALA A 274 -2.77 -12.67 18.78
CA ALA A 274 -1.84 -11.87 19.57
C ALA A 274 -2.53 -11.27 20.79
N GLY A 275 -1.73 -11.00 21.85
CA GLY A 275 -2.20 -10.41 23.09
C GLY A 275 -3.03 -11.35 23.98
N ALA A 276 -3.79 -10.76 24.89
CA ALA A 276 -4.69 -11.47 25.79
C ALA A 276 -5.96 -10.64 26.05
N VAL A 277 -7.06 -11.33 26.37
CA VAL A 277 -8.27 -10.68 26.85
C VAL A 277 -8.07 -10.41 28.35
N PRO A 278 -8.29 -9.17 28.83
CA PRO A 278 -8.13 -8.80 30.25
C PRO A 278 -9.09 -9.59 31.16
#